data_4528b00732aa42cb3a85b7853fdc5ebb
#
_entry.id   4528b00732aa42cb3a85b7853fdc5ebb
#
_cell.length_a   1.000
_cell.length_b   1.000
_cell.length_c   1.000
_cell.angle_alpha   90.00
_cell.angle_beta   90.00
_cell.angle_gamma   90.00
#
_symmetry.space_group_name_H-M   'P 1'
#
loop_
_entity.id
_entity.type
_entity.pdbx_description
1 polymer ?
#
loop_
_entity_poly.entity_id
_entity_poly.type
_entity_poly.pdbx_seq_one_letter_code
_entity_poly.pdbx_strand_id
1 'polypeptide(L)'
;MEYEWYASDEPSTASHYAARAVFPYLLIGNTRGANKALLLFTSKLSSSHPGLGVQSISSPSSDIRIYPSLPLLNFLGLLLLAIQRGSSDLFKQLKAHYASHLKEVQWDEALANVGEMYFGIKIPTQSNPMFDMMSSMLMGGNNPFAKKKDPRNDKPAATPPPPPPSAPAVD
;
A
#
# COMPACT_ATOMS: atom_id res chain seq x y z
N MET A 1 -27.97 4.52 2.72
CA MET A 1 -27.68 5.35 1.55
C MET A 1 -26.96 4.54 0.45
N GLU A 2 -25.71 4.07 0.58
CA GLU A 2 -25.01 3.34 -0.51
C GLU A 2 -25.75 2.07 -0.96
N TYR A 3 -26.37 1.33 -0.05
CA TYR A 3 -27.15 0.15 -0.40
C TYR A 3 -28.45 0.50 -1.18
N GLU A 4 -29.07 1.61 -0.87
CA GLU A 4 -30.31 2.06 -1.57
C GLU A 4 -29.99 2.47 -3.01
N TRP A 5 -28.85 3.07 -3.25
CA TRP A 5 -28.37 3.35 -4.60
C TRP A 5 -28.05 2.06 -5.35
N TYR A 6 -27.36 1.12 -4.68
CA TYR A 6 -27.09 -0.20 -5.25
C TYR A 6 -28.37 -0.95 -5.64
N ALA A 7 -29.43 -0.88 -4.82
CA ALA A 7 -30.68 -1.59 -5.09
C ALA A 7 -31.36 -1.21 -6.42
N SER A 8 -30.95 -0.10 -7.00
CA SER A 8 -31.41 0.38 -8.31
C SER A 8 -30.47 0.00 -9.46
N ASP A 9 -29.40 -0.73 -9.18
CA ASP A 9 -28.33 -1.09 -10.13
C ASP A 9 -28.15 -2.60 -10.24
N GLU A 10 -27.25 -3.05 -11.12
CA GLU A 10 -27.00 -4.47 -11.34
C GLU A 10 -26.26 -5.13 -10.17
N PRO A 11 -26.53 -6.42 -9.86
CA PRO A 11 -25.85 -7.15 -8.77
C PRO A 11 -24.32 -7.16 -8.88
N SER A 12 -23.77 -7.07 -10.09
CA SER A 12 -22.32 -7.03 -10.35
C SER A 12 -21.65 -5.78 -9.76
N THR A 13 -22.39 -4.68 -9.58
CA THR A 13 -21.86 -3.40 -9.07
C THR A 13 -21.80 -3.32 -7.55
N ALA A 14 -22.28 -4.35 -6.83
CA ALA A 14 -22.33 -4.37 -5.37
C ALA A 14 -20.97 -4.05 -4.71
N SER A 15 -19.89 -4.52 -5.30
CA SER A 15 -18.54 -4.29 -4.78
C SER A 15 -18.12 -2.81 -4.84
N HIS A 16 -18.55 -2.09 -5.87
CA HIS A 16 -18.26 -0.65 -6.02
C HIS A 16 -18.99 0.18 -4.96
N TYR A 17 -20.27 -0.13 -4.71
CA TYR A 17 -21.04 0.56 -3.67
C TYR A 17 -20.52 0.23 -2.26
N ALA A 18 -20.12 -1.03 -2.02
CA ALA A 18 -19.47 -1.41 -0.78
C ALA A 18 -18.15 -0.65 -0.57
N ALA A 19 -17.33 -0.52 -1.61
CA ALA A 19 -16.08 0.23 -1.57
C ALA A 19 -16.31 1.72 -1.25
N ARG A 20 -17.29 2.35 -1.89
CA ARG A 20 -17.69 3.73 -1.58
C ARG A 20 -18.16 3.92 -0.15
N ALA A 21 -18.75 2.89 0.46
CA ALA A 21 -19.11 2.92 1.87
C ALA A 21 -17.91 2.70 2.82
N VAL A 22 -16.89 1.96 2.40
CA VAL A 22 -15.78 1.50 3.25
C VAL A 22 -14.57 2.42 3.19
N PHE A 23 -14.09 2.78 1.98
CA PHE A 23 -12.85 3.55 1.82
C PHE A 23 -12.86 4.91 2.54
N PRO A 24 -13.91 5.72 2.54
CA PRO A 24 -13.88 6.99 3.27
C PRO A 24 -13.58 6.82 4.75
N TYR A 25 -14.13 5.78 5.39
CA TYR A 25 -13.82 5.48 6.78
C TYR A 25 -12.37 5.01 6.98
N LEU A 26 -11.84 4.20 6.06
CA LEU A 26 -10.44 3.76 6.14
C LEU A 26 -9.48 4.94 6.00
N LEU A 27 -9.74 5.84 5.06
CA LEU A 27 -8.87 7.00 4.77
C LEU A 27 -8.83 8.04 5.91
N ILE A 28 -9.80 8.01 6.82
CA ILE A 28 -9.78 8.83 8.05
C ILE A 28 -9.37 8.03 9.30
N GLY A 29 -8.86 6.81 9.13
CA GLY A 29 -8.41 5.97 10.25
C GLY A 29 -9.53 5.28 11.04
N ASN A 30 -10.78 5.37 10.61
CA ASN A 30 -11.94 4.80 11.32
C ASN A 30 -12.24 3.37 10.87
N THR A 31 -11.42 2.42 11.31
CA THR A 31 -11.60 0.98 10.99
C THR A 31 -12.91 0.41 11.51
N ARG A 32 -13.37 0.88 12.67
CA ARG A 32 -14.66 0.45 13.25
C ARG A 32 -15.83 0.88 12.37
N GLY A 33 -15.81 2.11 11.87
CA GLY A 33 -16.81 2.63 10.93
C GLY A 33 -16.80 1.85 9.61
N ALA A 34 -15.63 1.56 9.06
CA ALA A 34 -15.45 0.77 7.86
C ALA A 34 -16.04 -0.65 8.00
N ASN A 35 -15.72 -1.33 9.10
CA ASN A 35 -16.29 -2.66 9.40
C ASN A 35 -17.81 -2.64 9.52
N LYS A 36 -18.36 -1.65 10.25
CA LYS A 36 -19.80 -1.50 10.40
C LYS A 36 -20.48 -1.22 9.06
N ALA A 37 -19.89 -0.37 8.23
CA ALA A 37 -20.41 -0.05 6.90
C ALA A 37 -20.46 -1.31 6.00
N LEU A 38 -19.36 -2.08 5.96
CA LEU A 38 -19.33 -3.34 5.19
C LEU A 38 -20.34 -4.36 5.72
N LEU A 39 -20.41 -4.53 7.03
CA LEU A 39 -21.35 -5.49 7.66
C LEU A 39 -22.81 -5.14 7.34
N LEU A 40 -23.18 -3.87 7.44
CA LEU A 40 -24.55 -3.42 7.12
C LEU A 40 -24.86 -3.61 5.65
N PHE A 41 -23.92 -3.27 4.76
CA PHE A 41 -24.08 -3.46 3.32
C PHE A 41 -24.25 -4.93 2.97
N THR A 42 -23.35 -5.78 3.42
CA THR A 42 -23.35 -7.23 3.12
C THR A 42 -24.53 -7.95 3.74
N SER A 43 -25.00 -7.52 4.92
CA SER A 43 -26.20 -8.10 5.55
C SER A 43 -27.46 -7.80 4.73
N LYS A 44 -27.62 -6.57 4.27
CA LYS A 44 -28.73 -6.19 3.38
C LYS A 44 -28.65 -6.93 2.05
N LEU A 45 -27.45 -6.99 1.45
CA LEU A 45 -27.19 -7.69 0.20
C LEU A 45 -27.59 -9.18 0.30
N SER A 46 -27.15 -9.86 1.33
CA SER A 46 -27.46 -11.28 1.55
C SER A 46 -28.96 -11.52 1.79
N SER A 47 -29.63 -10.59 2.47
CA SER A 47 -31.08 -10.69 2.73
C SER A 47 -31.91 -10.48 1.46
N SER A 48 -31.46 -9.58 0.57
CA SER A 48 -32.18 -9.23 -0.67
C SER A 48 -31.88 -10.20 -1.82
N HIS A 49 -30.74 -10.88 -1.79
CA HIS A 49 -30.27 -11.76 -2.86
C HIS A 49 -29.84 -13.13 -2.32
N PRO A 50 -30.78 -14.00 -1.91
CA PRO A 50 -30.43 -15.33 -1.36
C PRO A 50 -29.72 -16.23 -2.37
N GLY A 51 -29.83 -15.94 -3.68
CA GLY A 51 -29.16 -16.68 -4.74
C GLY A 51 -27.65 -16.43 -4.87
N LEU A 52 -27.05 -15.51 -4.09
CA LEU A 52 -25.61 -15.23 -4.12
C LEU A 52 -24.73 -16.35 -3.56
N GLY A 53 -25.30 -17.40 -2.99
CA GLY A 53 -24.57 -18.57 -2.49
C GLY A 53 -23.53 -18.19 -1.41
N VAL A 54 -23.90 -17.29 -0.51
CA VAL A 54 -23.00 -16.77 0.54
C VAL A 54 -22.52 -17.89 1.43
N GLN A 55 -21.21 -18.05 1.56
CA GLN A 55 -20.58 -19.01 2.45
C GLN A 55 -20.08 -18.27 3.69
N SER A 56 -20.54 -18.69 4.87
CA SER A 56 -20.05 -18.15 6.14
C SER A 56 -18.95 -19.06 6.69
N ILE A 57 -17.77 -18.48 6.90
CA ILE A 57 -16.65 -19.15 7.57
C ILE A 57 -16.56 -18.56 8.97
N SER A 58 -17.17 -19.24 9.93
CA SER A 58 -17.09 -18.85 11.34
C SER A 58 -15.79 -19.38 11.95
N SER A 59 -14.95 -18.47 12.41
CA SER A 59 -13.74 -18.74 13.18
C SER A 59 -13.88 -18.05 14.54
N PRO A 60 -13.25 -18.55 15.63
CA PRO A 60 -13.28 -17.89 16.93
C PRO A 60 -12.83 -16.42 16.92
N SER A 61 -12.06 -16.01 15.88
CA SER A 61 -11.50 -14.68 15.74
C SER A 61 -12.12 -13.83 14.63
N SER A 62 -12.96 -14.39 13.76
CA SER A 62 -13.53 -13.65 12.63
C SER A 62 -14.72 -14.37 12.02
N ASP A 63 -15.77 -13.62 11.72
CA ASP A 63 -16.92 -14.06 10.94
C ASP A 63 -16.77 -13.54 9.52
N ILE A 64 -16.22 -14.36 8.63
CA ILE A 64 -15.96 -13.99 7.24
C ILE A 64 -17.05 -14.57 6.37
N ARG A 65 -17.68 -13.73 5.58
CA ARG A 65 -18.61 -14.11 4.53
C ARG A 65 -17.92 -14.10 3.18
N ILE A 66 -18.03 -15.18 2.43
CA ILE A 66 -17.49 -15.32 1.08
C ILE A 66 -18.62 -15.29 0.07
N TYR A 67 -18.46 -14.46 -0.92
CA TYR A 67 -19.37 -14.26 -2.05
C TYR A 67 -18.70 -14.79 -3.32
N PRO A 68 -19.02 -16.02 -3.79
CA PRO A 68 -18.33 -16.63 -4.92
C PRO A 68 -18.38 -15.80 -6.21
N SER A 69 -19.51 -15.11 -6.44
CA SER A 69 -19.73 -14.25 -7.62
C SER A 69 -19.22 -12.81 -7.48
N LEU A 70 -18.75 -12.41 -6.29
CA LEU A 70 -18.35 -11.03 -6.00
C LEU A 70 -16.93 -10.97 -5.39
N PRO A 71 -15.88 -11.25 -6.18
CA PRO A 71 -14.51 -11.34 -5.67
C PRO A 71 -14.03 -10.04 -5.02
N LEU A 72 -14.37 -8.88 -5.57
CA LEU A 72 -13.99 -7.59 -4.98
C LEU A 72 -14.68 -7.31 -3.63
N LEU A 73 -15.85 -7.88 -3.38
CA LEU A 73 -16.50 -7.79 -2.06
C LEU A 73 -15.74 -8.64 -1.03
N ASN A 74 -15.27 -9.83 -1.44
CA ASN A 74 -14.40 -10.65 -0.62
C ASN A 74 -13.08 -9.94 -0.33
N PHE A 75 -12.50 -9.27 -1.33
CA PHE A 75 -11.31 -8.44 -1.15
C PHE A 75 -11.49 -7.39 -0.05
N LEU A 76 -12.61 -6.65 -0.03
CA LEU A 76 -12.88 -5.65 1.01
C LEU A 76 -12.96 -6.26 2.41
N GLY A 77 -13.60 -7.40 2.57
CA GLY A 77 -13.68 -8.12 3.85
C GLY A 77 -12.30 -8.57 4.35
N LEU A 78 -11.49 -9.14 3.44
CA LEU A 78 -10.13 -9.58 3.76
C LEU A 78 -9.18 -8.39 4.00
N LEU A 79 -9.36 -7.27 3.31
CA LEU A 79 -8.62 -6.03 3.55
C LEU A 79 -8.83 -5.53 4.97
N LEU A 80 -10.09 -5.47 5.44
CA LEU A 80 -10.40 -5.08 6.81
C LEU A 80 -9.78 -6.02 7.83
N LEU A 81 -9.77 -7.32 7.56
CA LEU A 81 -9.10 -8.31 8.41
C LEU A 81 -7.59 -8.11 8.44
N ALA A 82 -6.95 -7.84 7.31
CA ALA A 82 -5.52 -7.55 7.23
C ALA A 82 -5.15 -6.30 8.04
N ILE A 83 -5.98 -5.25 7.95
CA ILE A 83 -5.83 -4.02 8.74
C ILE A 83 -5.96 -4.31 10.25
N GLN A 84 -6.96 -5.08 10.66
CA GLN A 84 -7.16 -5.46 12.08
C GLN A 84 -5.99 -6.24 12.64
N ARG A 85 -5.35 -7.08 11.81
CA ARG A 85 -4.17 -7.87 12.19
C ARG A 85 -2.86 -7.09 12.10
N GLY A 86 -2.86 -5.91 11.47
CA GLY A 86 -1.67 -5.11 11.24
C GLY A 86 -0.63 -5.81 10.34
N SER A 87 -1.05 -6.76 9.50
CA SER A 87 -0.13 -7.57 8.70
C SER A 87 0.08 -7.01 7.30
N SER A 88 1.24 -6.39 7.09
CA SER A 88 1.65 -5.89 5.78
C SER A 88 1.81 -7.00 4.73
N ASP A 89 2.19 -8.21 5.17
CA ASP A 89 2.38 -9.34 4.26
C ASP A 89 1.03 -9.87 3.76
N LEU A 90 0.02 -9.95 4.63
CA LEU A 90 -1.34 -10.28 4.22
C LEU A 90 -1.88 -9.25 3.22
N PHE A 91 -1.64 -7.98 3.45
CA PHE A 91 -2.06 -6.91 2.53
C PHE A 91 -1.41 -7.06 1.15
N LYS A 92 -0.10 -7.33 1.09
CA LYS A 92 0.63 -7.55 -0.17
C LYS A 92 0.13 -8.78 -0.92
N GLN A 93 -0.04 -9.91 -0.21
CA GLN A 93 -0.57 -11.16 -0.77
C GLN A 93 -1.99 -10.96 -1.30
N LEU A 94 -2.83 -10.24 -0.55
CA LEU A 94 -4.19 -9.93 -0.94
C LEU A 94 -4.22 -9.10 -2.23
N LYS A 95 -3.41 -8.04 -2.33
CA LYS A 95 -3.28 -7.24 -3.55
C LYS A 95 -2.80 -8.08 -4.73
N ALA A 96 -1.83 -8.95 -4.52
CA ALA A 96 -1.31 -9.83 -5.57
C ALA A 96 -2.36 -10.84 -6.05
N HIS A 97 -3.09 -11.44 -5.12
CA HIS A 97 -4.13 -12.43 -5.43
C HIS A 97 -5.29 -11.83 -6.24
N TYR A 98 -5.72 -10.62 -5.89
CA TYR A 98 -6.82 -9.93 -6.55
C TYR A 98 -6.37 -8.95 -7.65
N ALA A 99 -5.11 -9.01 -8.09
CA ALA A 99 -4.53 -8.04 -9.03
C ALA A 99 -5.30 -7.93 -10.36
N SER A 100 -5.85 -9.03 -10.88
CA SER A 100 -6.67 -9.03 -12.10
C SER A 100 -7.95 -8.21 -11.92
N HIS A 101 -8.65 -8.43 -10.81
CA HIS A 101 -9.90 -7.73 -10.51
C HIS A 101 -9.68 -6.26 -10.13
N LEU A 102 -8.55 -5.97 -9.45
CA LEU A 102 -8.21 -4.60 -9.06
C LEU A 102 -7.85 -3.70 -10.24
N LYS A 103 -7.35 -4.27 -11.35
CA LYS A 103 -7.08 -3.52 -12.60
C LYS A 103 -8.34 -2.98 -13.27
N GLU A 104 -9.47 -3.63 -13.06
CA GLU A 104 -10.76 -3.23 -13.65
C GLU A 104 -11.42 -2.08 -12.88
N VAL A 105 -10.97 -1.85 -11.65
CA VAL A 105 -11.50 -0.84 -10.74
C VAL A 105 -10.41 0.16 -10.37
N GLN A 106 -10.75 1.43 -10.27
CA GLN A 106 -9.79 2.50 -9.96
C GLN A 106 -9.59 2.66 -8.45
N TRP A 107 -9.12 1.59 -7.77
CA TRP A 107 -8.89 1.62 -6.32
C TRP A 107 -7.43 1.78 -5.94
N ASP A 108 -6.53 1.92 -6.90
CA ASP A 108 -5.07 1.93 -6.67
C ASP A 108 -4.65 3.04 -5.72
N GLU A 109 -5.17 4.25 -5.89
CA GLU A 109 -4.86 5.39 -5.04
C GLU A 109 -5.37 5.18 -3.60
N ALA A 110 -6.62 4.74 -3.44
CA ALA A 110 -7.19 4.44 -2.13
C ALA A 110 -6.41 3.34 -1.41
N LEU A 111 -6.03 2.27 -2.14
CA LEU A 111 -5.25 1.17 -1.60
C LEU A 111 -3.80 1.56 -1.30
N ALA A 112 -3.22 2.49 -2.04
CA ALA A 112 -1.90 3.02 -1.76
C ALA A 112 -1.92 3.80 -0.43
N ASN A 113 -2.90 4.70 -0.25
CA ASN A 113 -3.08 5.46 0.99
C ASN A 113 -3.37 4.55 2.20
N VAL A 114 -4.20 3.51 2.03
CA VAL A 114 -4.42 2.49 3.05
C VAL A 114 -3.12 1.74 3.38
N GLY A 115 -2.34 1.38 2.36
CA GLY A 115 -1.04 0.72 2.51
C GLY A 115 -0.05 1.55 3.32
N GLU A 116 0.01 2.84 3.06
CA GLU A 116 0.86 3.77 3.81
C GLU A 116 0.38 3.95 5.24
N MET A 117 -0.91 4.25 5.42
CA MET A 117 -1.50 4.59 6.72
C MET A 117 -1.47 3.42 7.72
N TYR A 118 -1.81 2.22 7.28
CA TYR A 118 -1.97 1.06 8.19
C TYR A 118 -0.77 0.13 8.24
N PHE A 119 0.08 0.14 7.22
CA PHE A 119 1.18 -0.81 7.09
C PHE A 119 2.53 -0.14 6.88
N GLY A 120 2.59 1.19 6.79
CA GLY A 120 3.82 1.95 6.57
C GLY A 120 4.48 1.66 5.20
N ILE A 121 3.71 1.17 4.25
CA ILE A 121 4.19 0.90 2.90
C ILE A 121 4.27 2.23 2.15
N LYS A 122 5.51 2.72 1.92
CA LYS A 122 5.72 3.95 1.17
C LYS A 122 5.17 3.80 -0.24
N ILE A 123 4.27 4.70 -0.60
CA ILE A 123 3.85 4.86 -1.99
C ILE A 123 5.09 5.33 -2.74
N PRO A 124 5.53 4.67 -3.83
CA PRO A 124 6.47 5.30 -4.74
C PRO A 124 5.77 6.56 -5.25
N THR A 125 6.17 7.69 -4.73
CA THR A 125 5.77 8.99 -5.28
C THR A 125 6.21 8.92 -6.73
N GLN A 126 5.27 8.89 -7.65
CA GLN A 126 5.59 9.27 -9.02
C GLN A 126 6.08 10.71 -8.87
N SER A 127 7.41 10.85 -8.80
CA SER A 127 8.04 12.16 -8.91
C SER A 127 7.58 12.70 -10.26
N ASN A 128 6.67 13.64 -10.22
CA ASN A 128 6.36 14.44 -11.40
C ASN A 128 7.68 15.04 -11.83
N PRO A 129 8.25 14.66 -13.00
CA PRO A 129 9.54 15.19 -13.43
C PRO A 129 9.54 16.72 -13.50
N MET A 130 8.36 17.35 -13.63
CA MET A 130 8.17 18.78 -13.52
C MET A 130 8.36 19.33 -12.10
N PHE A 131 7.94 18.56 -11.08
CA PHE A 131 8.08 18.98 -9.67
C PHE A 131 9.52 18.80 -9.19
N ASP A 132 10.20 17.73 -9.65
CA ASP A 132 11.62 17.50 -9.39
C ASP A 132 12.49 18.57 -10.07
N MET A 133 12.13 18.98 -11.29
CA MET A 133 12.79 20.05 -12.01
C MET A 133 12.60 21.42 -11.34
N MET A 134 11.40 21.69 -10.83
CA MET A 134 11.06 22.91 -10.12
C MET A 134 11.65 22.95 -8.71
N SER A 135 11.68 21.81 -8.02
CA SER A 135 12.35 21.65 -6.72
C SER A 135 13.87 21.77 -6.85
N SER A 136 14.45 21.20 -7.90
CA SER A 136 15.86 21.34 -8.24
C SER A 136 16.23 22.79 -8.59
N MET A 137 15.35 23.53 -9.25
CA MET A 137 15.53 24.94 -9.51
C MET A 137 15.37 25.82 -8.26
N LEU A 138 14.48 25.45 -7.35
CA LEU A 138 14.19 26.23 -6.14
C LEU A 138 15.18 25.93 -5.00
N MET A 139 15.65 24.68 -4.89
CA MET A 139 16.67 24.25 -3.91
C MET A 139 18.10 24.24 -4.47
N GLY A 140 18.25 24.24 -5.78
CA GLY A 140 19.51 24.35 -6.51
C GLY A 140 19.94 25.80 -6.73
N GLY A 141 19.83 26.65 -5.69
CA GLY A 141 20.39 27.97 -5.69
C GLY A 141 21.91 27.91 -5.79
N ASN A 142 22.40 28.16 -6.98
CA ASN A 142 23.71 28.71 -7.31
C ASN A 142 24.70 28.77 -6.15
N ASN A 143 25.59 27.81 -6.11
CA ASN A 143 26.89 28.03 -5.48
C ASN A 143 27.88 28.44 -6.60
N PRO A 144 28.14 29.74 -6.87
CA PRO A 144 29.03 30.17 -7.92
C PRO A 144 30.51 29.92 -7.61
N PHE A 145 30.81 29.22 -6.51
CA PHE A 145 32.17 28.89 -6.05
C PHE A 145 32.52 27.40 -6.08
N ALA A 146 31.73 26.54 -6.74
CA ALA A 146 32.19 25.18 -7.00
C ALA A 146 33.25 25.20 -8.11
N LYS A 147 34.49 25.40 -7.70
CA LYS A 147 35.68 25.28 -8.53
C LYS A 147 35.65 23.97 -9.31
N LYS A 148 35.57 24.07 -10.62
CA LYS A 148 35.83 23.04 -11.60
C LYS A 148 37.13 22.35 -11.26
N LYS A 149 37.13 21.13 -10.79
CA LYS A 149 38.31 20.28 -10.64
C LYS A 149 38.63 19.74 -12.03
N ASP A 150 39.74 20.21 -12.59
CA ASP A 150 40.33 19.69 -13.82
C ASP A 150 40.70 18.19 -13.67
N PRO A 151 40.42 17.35 -14.64
CA PRO A 151 40.83 15.96 -14.60
C PRO A 151 42.19 15.76 -15.28
N ARG A 152 43.26 16.25 -14.67
CA ARG A 152 44.64 15.96 -15.10
C ARG A 152 45.60 16.23 -13.95
N ASN A 153 45.80 15.22 -13.10
CA ASN A 153 47.07 14.92 -12.46
C ASN A 153 46.89 13.81 -11.39
N ASP A 154 46.65 12.60 -11.80
CA ASP A 154 46.92 11.43 -10.97
C ASP A 154 48.32 10.93 -11.28
N LYS A 155 49.28 11.41 -10.49
CA LYS A 155 50.57 10.79 -10.36
C LYS A 155 50.57 10.04 -9.02
N PRO A 156 50.86 8.73 -8.99
CA PRO A 156 50.83 7.95 -7.75
C PRO A 156 51.97 8.37 -6.86
N ALA A 157 51.63 8.78 -5.64
CA ALA A 157 52.58 9.03 -4.58
C ALA A 157 53.13 7.69 -4.03
N ALA A 158 54.45 7.60 -4.01
CA ALA A 158 55.21 6.46 -3.54
C ALA A 158 54.92 6.15 -2.06
N THR A 159 54.73 4.87 -1.78
CA THR A 159 54.70 4.28 -0.45
C THR A 159 56.02 4.47 0.28
N PRO A 160 56.05 4.90 1.55
CA PRO A 160 57.26 4.90 2.36
C PRO A 160 57.68 3.45 2.73
N PRO A 161 59.01 3.17 2.84
CA PRO A 161 59.51 1.85 3.14
C PRO A 161 59.24 1.45 4.59
N PRO A 162 59.18 0.13 4.92
CA PRO A 162 58.94 -0.36 6.25
C PRO A 162 60.19 -0.16 7.14
N PRO A 163 60.02 -0.01 8.48
CA PRO A 163 61.10 0.11 9.40
C PRO A 163 61.88 -1.22 9.58
N PRO A 164 63.18 -1.14 9.91
CA PRO A 164 64.03 -2.32 10.04
C PRO A 164 63.69 -3.18 11.28
N PRO A 165 63.98 -4.49 11.26
CA PRO A 165 63.69 -5.37 12.37
C PRO A 165 64.63 -5.09 13.57
N SER A 166 64.04 -5.04 14.76
CA SER A 166 64.76 -4.95 16.02
C SER A 166 65.55 -6.23 16.29
N ALA A 167 66.84 -6.07 16.68
CA ALA A 167 67.71 -7.17 17.05
C ALA A 167 67.26 -7.83 18.36
N PRO A 168 67.53 -9.14 18.55
CA PRO A 168 67.19 -9.84 19.79
C PRO A 168 68.12 -9.42 20.92
N ALA A 169 67.53 -9.12 22.08
CA ALA A 169 68.31 -8.99 23.33
C ALA A 169 68.74 -10.37 23.81
N VAL A 170 70.04 -10.46 24.04
CA VAL A 170 70.71 -11.57 24.72
C VAL A 170 70.65 -11.24 26.22
N ASP A 171 70.04 -12.10 27.03
CA ASP A 171 70.50 -12.72 28.27
C ASP A 171 69.35 -13.55 28.84
#